data_cdf8efbafb99a9aea7956574b182ae56
#
_entry.id   cdf8efbafb99a9aea7956574b182ae56
#
_cell.length_a   1.000
_cell.length_b   1.000
_cell.length_c   1.000
_cell.angle_alpha   90.00
_cell.angle_beta   90.00
_cell.angle_gamma   90.00
#
_symmetry.space_group_name_H-M   'P 1'
#
loop_
_entity.id
_entity.type
_entity.pdbx_description
1 polymer ?
#
loop_
_entity_poly.entity_id
_entity_poly.type
_entity_poly.pdbx_seq_one_letter_code
_entity_poly.pdbx_strand_id
1 'polypeptide(L)'
;MTILQELTALIGEKNVVVGADLERYSIDWMKQYPSQPLVAVRPANTQELSAVVKLANRHNVAVVPMGGNTGLTGATHAQGAIVISTERLNKVREIRKTARIAIVEAGVILSNLHNVVEEQDLLFPLTFGARGSATIGGVLGTNAGGSNVLSYGNTRDLVLGIEVVLPTGEIMDLMSELHKDNSGYNLKHLLIGAEGTLGIITAAVLKLSPKPKAYATAMVAVSNLDDALKVLNKLQEETGRSVEAFEYMPRSYIEAHIAHFPSARGPFDEMYDVNIMVELGTTIDALAQTDAQGKVGLVNQFEAILADFFEEGIVLDAVVAQNQAQRTQMWERREAAAELSFNFPNIINNDVALPLDRVAEFLERAGQELGQVDPDFRTFVVSHLGDGNIHYVVSASKKDPVLKNAIMEKVEDIVLELGGSFSAEHGIGLSKLSSMDRRKDAVALDVMRRIKAALDPNNIMNPGKVLP
;
A
#
# COMPACT_ATOMS: atom_id res chain seq x y z
N MET A 1 -18.15 12.78 -36.03
CA MET A 1 -18.74 12.30 -34.76
C MET A 1 -17.98 12.96 -33.60
N THR A 2 -18.66 13.29 -32.52
CA THR A 2 -17.97 13.71 -31.29
C THR A 2 -17.29 12.51 -30.64
N ILE A 3 -16.26 12.74 -29.80
CA ILE A 3 -15.58 11.66 -29.09
C ILE A 3 -16.55 10.81 -28.25
N LEU A 4 -17.58 11.41 -27.67
CA LEU A 4 -18.63 10.70 -26.92
C LEU A 4 -19.42 9.75 -27.81
N GLN A 5 -19.79 10.18 -29.02
CA GLN A 5 -20.48 9.31 -29.99
C GLN A 5 -19.61 8.13 -30.42
N GLU A 6 -18.31 8.37 -30.63
CA GLU A 6 -17.37 7.30 -31.00
C GLU A 6 -17.17 6.32 -29.83
N LEU A 7 -17.01 6.81 -28.59
CA LEU A 7 -16.93 5.96 -27.38
C LEU A 7 -18.21 5.11 -27.21
N THR A 8 -19.38 5.73 -27.40
CA THR A 8 -20.67 5.02 -27.32
C THR A 8 -20.78 3.92 -28.37
N ALA A 9 -20.37 4.20 -29.60
CA ALA A 9 -20.36 3.20 -30.68
C ALA A 9 -19.36 2.05 -30.38
N LEU A 10 -18.27 2.34 -29.70
CA LEU A 10 -17.19 1.39 -29.42
C LEU A 10 -17.54 0.38 -28.33
N ILE A 11 -18.04 0.86 -27.18
CA ILE A 11 -18.23 0.03 -25.97
C ILE A 11 -19.70 -0.06 -25.53
N GLY A 12 -20.61 0.58 -26.23
CA GLY A 12 -22.05 0.62 -25.93
C GLY A 12 -22.42 1.69 -24.89
N GLU A 13 -23.59 2.30 -25.07
CA GLU A 13 -24.09 3.46 -24.30
C GLU A 13 -24.05 3.22 -22.76
N LYS A 14 -24.48 2.04 -22.30
CA LYS A 14 -24.49 1.68 -20.87
C LYS A 14 -23.10 1.69 -20.19
N ASN A 15 -22.03 1.70 -20.97
CA ASN A 15 -20.66 1.68 -20.50
C ASN A 15 -19.94 3.03 -20.67
N VAL A 16 -20.65 4.03 -21.14
CA VAL A 16 -20.19 5.42 -21.27
C VAL A 16 -20.98 6.26 -20.27
N VAL A 17 -20.34 6.67 -19.18
CA VAL A 17 -20.96 7.35 -18.06
C VAL A 17 -20.76 8.85 -18.21
N VAL A 18 -21.87 9.60 -18.18
CA VAL A 18 -21.91 11.07 -18.32
C VAL A 18 -22.87 11.69 -17.31
N GLY A 19 -22.83 13.01 -17.15
CA GLY A 19 -23.76 13.75 -16.30
C GLY A 19 -23.60 13.43 -14.81
N ALA A 20 -24.72 13.28 -14.09
CA ALA A 20 -24.71 13.08 -12.64
C ALA A 20 -23.99 11.79 -12.21
N ASP A 21 -24.00 10.74 -13.04
CA ASP A 21 -23.38 9.45 -12.72
C ASP A 21 -21.84 9.52 -12.71
N LEU A 22 -21.24 10.64 -13.17
CA LEU A 22 -19.81 10.90 -13.07
C LEU A 22 -19.34 11.19 -11.63
N GLU A 23 -20.22 11.47 -10.68
CA GLU A 23 -19.85 11.89 -9.33
C GLU A 23 -18.85 10.93 -8.68
N ARG A 24 -19.07 9.61 -8.77
CA ARG A 24 -18.18 8.60 -8.20
C ARG A 24 -16.77 8.53 -8.83
N TYR A 25 -16.59 9.14 -10.01
CA TYR A 25 -15.32 9.24 -10.72
C TYR A 25 -14.68 10.63 -10.62
N SER A 26 -15.35 11.55 -9.91
CA SER A 26 -14.99 12.97 -9.85
C SER A 26 -14.22 13.34 -8.60
N ILE A 27 -14.12 12.43 -7.64
CA ILE A 27 -13.49 12.72 -6.35
C ILE A 27 -12.72 11.48 -5.83
N ASP A 28 -11.57 11.71 -5.22
CA ASP A 28 -10.79 10.69 -4.54
C ASP A 28 -11.43 10.25 -3.21
N TRP A 29 -10.96 9.14 -2.65
CA TRP A 29 -11.47 8.61 -1.38
C TRP A 29 -11.35 9.62 -0.21
N MET A 30 -10.25 10.38 -0.15
CA MET A 30 -10.02 11.43 0.87
C MET A 30 -10.85 12.69 0.64
N LYS A 31 -11.56 12.82 -0.48
CA LYS A 31 -12.32 14.00 -0.91
C LYS A 31 -11.46 15.28 -0.99
N GLN A 32 -10.18 15.12 -1.28
CA GLN A 32 -9.22 16.23 -1.35
C GLN A 32 -8.96 16.75 -2.77
N TYR A 33 -9.19 15.91 -3.78
CA TYR A 33 -8.86 16.21 -5.18
C TYR A 33 -10.11 16.11 -6.08
N PRO A 34 -11.11 17.01 -5.91
CA PRO A 34 -12.29 17.03 -6.78
C PRO A 34 -11.87 17.37 -8.21
N SER A 35 -12.50 16.73 -9.20
CA SER A 35 -12.25 16.93 -10.61
C SER A 35 -13.54 16.88 -11.41
N GLN A 36 -13.49 17.28 -12.68
CA GLN A 36 -14.60 17.21 -13.61
C GLN A 36 -14.15 16.39 -14.84
N PRO A 37 -14.31 15.06 -14.81
CA PRO A 37 -14.02 14.22 -15.96
C PRO A 37 -14.91 14.61 -17.15
N LEU A 38 -14.38 14.46 -18.37
CA LEU A 38 -15.18 14.60 -19.59
C LEU A 38 -16.22 13.48 -19.67
N VAL A 39 -15.83 12.26 -19.33
CA VAL A 39 -16.63 11.04 -19.38
C VAL A 39 -15.90 9.94 -18.60
N ALA A 40 -16.64 8.97 -18.06
CA ALA A 40 -16.06 7.73 -17.60
C ALA A 40 -16.48 6.57 -18.48
N VAL A 41 -15.55 5.69 -18.83
CA VAL A 41 -15.78 4.53 -19.69
C VAL A 41 -15.42 3.24 -18.95
N ARG A 42 -16.15 2.16 -19.23
CA ARG A 42 -16.06 0.87 -18.55
C ARG A 42 -15.83 -0.25 -19.57
N PRO A 43 -14.61 -0.39 -20.11
CA PRO A 43 -14.30 -1.47 -21.06
C PRO A 43 -14.42 -2.85 -20.39
N ALA A 44 -14.90 -3.85 -21.16
CA ALA A 44 -15.12 -5.21 -20.68
C ALA A 44 -13.91 -6.14 -20.83
N ASN A 45 -12.94 -5.74 -21.64
CA ASN A 45 -11.77 -6.53 -21.97
C ASN A 45 -10.64 -5.61 -22.45
N THR A 46 -9.43 -6.17 -22.56
CA THR A 46 -8.23 -5.46 -22.99
C THR A 46 -8.37 -4.85 -24.40
N GLN A 47 -9.11 -5.50 -25.30
CA GLN A 47 -9.31 -5.04 -26.68
C GLN A 47 -10.19 -3.77 -26.71
N GLU A 48 -11.29 -3.75 -25.93
CA GLU A 48 -12.12 -2.53 -25.79
C GLU A 48 -11.30 -1.38 -25.16
N LEU A 49 -10.50 -1.68 -24.12
CA LEU A 49 -9.64 -0.69 -23.47
C LEU A 49 -8.60 -0.14 -24.48
N SER A 50 -7.94 -1.00 -25.25
CA SER A 50 -7.02 -0.64 -26.33
C SER A 50 -7.69 0.30 -27.35
N ALA A 51 -8.90 -0.03 -27.77
CA ALA A 51 -9.65 0.78 -28.72
C ALA A 51 -10.03 2.17 -28.15
N VAL A 52 -10.40 2.23 -26.86
CA VAL A 52 -10.63 3.50 -26.15
C VAL A 52 -9.36 4.35 -26.11
N VAL A 53 -8.21 3.77 -25.76
CA VAL A 53 -6.93 4.50 -25.71
C VAL A 53 -6.53 4.99 -27.11
N LYS A 54 -6.69 4.17 -28.17
CA LYS A 54 -6.46 4.59 -29.57
C LYS A 54 -7.33 5.78 -29.96
N LEU A 55 -8.60 5.76 -29.51
CA LEU A 55 -9.52 6.86 -29.77
C LEU A 55 -9.07 8.13 -29.02
N ALA A 56 -8.77 8.03 -27.75
CA ALA A 56 -8.26 9.13 -26.92
C ALA A 56 -6.98 9.74 -27.54
N ASN A 57 -6.04 8.90 -27.97
CA ASN A 57 -4.80 9.34 -28.61
C ASN A 57 -5.07 10.11 -29.93
N ARG A 58 -5.96 9.62 -30.79
CA ARG A 58 -6.35 10.32 -32.03
C ARG A 58 -6.97 11.69 -31.78
N HIS A 59 -7.74 11.81 -30.71
CA HIS A 59 -8.37 13.09 -30.36
C HIS A 59 -7.51 13.96 -29.43
N ASN A 60 -6.31 13.50 -29.07
CA ASN A 60 -5.42 14.12 -28.10
C ASN A 60 -6.11 14.48 -26.78
N VAL A 61 -6.92 13.54 -26.26
CA VAL A 61 -7.64 13.67 -24.98
C VAL A 61 -6.95 12.81 -23.94
N ALA A 62 -6.71 13.40 -22.78
CA ALA A 62 -6.09 12.69 -21.66
C ALA A 62 -6.96 11.53 -21.14
N VAL A 63 -6.32 10.46 -20.68
CA VAL A 63 -6.96 9.32 -20.02
C VAL A 63 -6.41 9.16 -18.62
N VAL A 64 -7.27 8.83 -17.67
CA VAL A 64 -6.93 8.55 -16.28
C VAL A 64 -7.47 7.17 -15.91
N PRO A 65 -6.62 6.17 -15.70
CA PRO A 65 -7.07 4.86 -15.26
C PRO A 65 -7.54 4.92 -13.81
N MET A 66 -8.65 4.22 -13.52
CA MET A 66 -9.23 4.16 -12.19
C MET A 66 -9.63 2.72 -11.86
N GLY A 67 -9.08 2.19 -10.76
CA GLY A 67 -9.50 0.93 -10.13
C GLY A 67 -10.51 1.17 -9.02
N GLY A 68 -10.19 0.74 -7.80
CA GLY A 68 -11.03 0.91 -6.62
C GLY A 68 -11.07 2.35 -6.05
N ASN A 69 -10.31 3.26 -6.59
CA ASN A 69 -10.20 4.68 -6.18
C ASN A 69 -9.88 4.86 -4.69
N THR A 70 -9.04 3.98 -4.13
CA THR A 70 -8.63 3.97 -2.72
C THR A 70 -7.32 4.73 -2.45
N GLY A 71 -6.70 5.30 -3.50
CA GLY A 71 -5.43 6.03 -3.40
C GLY A 71 -5.55 7.32 -2.60
N LEU A 72 -4.45 7.73 -1.93
CA LEU A 72 -4.40 8.86 -1.00
C LEU A 72 -3.69 10.10 -1.57
N THR A 73 -3.12 10.01 -2.79
CA THR A 73 -2.26 11.05 -3.36
C THR A 73 -2.88 11.81 -4.54
N GLY A 74 -4.17 11.55 -4.86
CA GLY A 74 -4.85 12.21 -5.96
C GLY A 74 -4.42 11.71 -7.35
N ALA A 75 -3.89 10.50 -7.47
CA ALA A 75 -3.46 9.91 -8.74
C ALA A 75 -4.62 9.73 -9.75
N THR A 76 -5.85 9.64 -9.28
CA THR A 76 -7.07 9.48 -10.08
C THR A 76 -7.78 10.79 -10.42
N HIS A 77 -7.22 11.95 -10.07
CA HIS A 77 -7.77 13.26 -10.45
C HIS A 77 -7.82 13.42 -11.99
N ALA A 78 -9.01 13.64 -12.55
CA ALA A 78 -9.28 13.49 -13.98
C ALA A 78 -9.94 14.75 -14.60
N GLN A 79 -9.38 15.94 -14.36
CA GLN A 79 -9.94 17.17 -14.90
C GLN A 79 -9.93 17.19 -16.43
N GLY A 80 -11.12 17.20 -17.07
CA GLY A 80 -11.30 17.22 -18.53
C GLY A 80 -10.84 15.95 -19.26
N ALA A 81 -10.50 14.89 -18.54
CA ALA A 81 -9.99 13.63 -19.08
C ALA A 81 -11.08 12.55 -19.21
N ILE A 82 -10.78 11.53 -19.98
CA ILE A 82 -11.56 10.29 -19.99
C ILE A 82 -11.10 9.43 -18.81
N VAL A 83 -11.98 9.13 -17.86
CA VAL A 83 -11.72 8.11 -16.85
C VAL A 83 -11.92 6.73 -17.45
N ILE A 84 -10.91 5.85 -17.36
CA ILE A 84 -11.03 4.46 -17.76
C ILE A 84 -11.13 3.60 -16.52
N SER A 85 -12.35 3.16 -16.18
CA SER A 85 -12.59 2.28 -15.06
C SER A 85 -12.30 0.82 -15.42
N THR A 86 -11.51 0.15 -14.59
CA THR A 86 -11.19 -1.29 -14.77
C THR A 86 -12.24 -2.22 -14.15
N GLU A 87 -13.33 -1.71 -13.58
CA GLU A 87 -14.31 -2.48 -12.80
C GLU A 87 -14.91 -3.70 -13.52
N ARG A 88 -14.92 -3.71 -14.87
CA ARG A 88 -15.42 -4.83 -15.67
C ARG A 88 -14.33 -5.81 -16.11
N LEU A 89 -13.05 -5.49 -15.89
CA LEU A 89 -11.92 -6.39 -16.04
C LEU A 89 -11.74 -7.16 -14.72
N ASN A 90 -12.71 -7.97 -14.32
CA ASN A 90 -12.82 -8.48 -12.96
C ASN A 90 -12.79 -10.01 -12.85
N LYS A 91 -12.22 -10.69 -13.85
CA LYS A 91 -12.13 -12.16 -13.86
C LYS A 91 -10.83 -12.64 -13.22
N VAL A 92 -10.93 -13.61 -12.32
CA VAL A 92 -9.84 -14.52 -12.02
C VAL A 92 -9.82 -15.53 -13.16
N ARG A 93 -8.86 -15.35 -14.09
CA ARG A 93 -8.79 -16.15 -15.33
C ARG A 93 -8.40 -17.59 -15.03
N GLU A 94 -7.43 -17.80 -14.12
CA GLU A 94 -6.94 -19.12 -13.75
C GLU A 94 -6.21 -19.07 -12.40
N ILE A 95 -6.31 -20.17 -11.63
CA ILE A 95 -5.46 -20.43 -10.45
C ILE A 95 -4.80 -21.79 -10.67
N ARG A 96 -3.48 -21.82 -10.67
CA ARG A 96 -2.71 -23.07 -10.80
C ARG A 96 -2.02 -23.38 -9.49
N LYS A 97 -2.65 -24.24 -8.67
CA LYS A 97 -2.20 -24.62 -7.34
C LYS A 97 -0.76 -25.16 -7.33
N THR A 98 -0.42 -26.04 -8.26
CA THR A 98 0.92 -26.66 -8.33
C THR A 98 2.01 -25.65 -8.68
N ALA A 99 1.72 -24.71 -9.58
CA ALA A 99 2.65 -23.63 -9.95
C ALA A 99 2.62 -22.46 -8.96
N ARG A 100 1.61 -22.43 -8.06
CA ARG A 100 1.37 -21.35 -7.10
C ARG A 100 1.28 -19.99 -7.78
N ILE A 101 0.45 -19.93 -8.82
CA ILE A 101 0.17 -18.67 -9.53
C ILE A 101 -1.33 -18.45 -9.68
N ALA A 102 -1.69 -17.16 -9.79
CA ALA A 102 -3.02 -16.73 -10.23
C ALA A 102 -2.88 -15.81 -11.44
N ILE A 103 -3.70 -16.02 -12.47
CA ILE A 103 -3.84 -15.14 -13.63
C ILE A 103 -5.12 -14.34 -13.44
N VAL A 104 -5.00 -13.03 -13.26
CA VAL A 104 -6.12 -12.18 -12.86
C VAL A 104 -6.20 -10.90 -13.69
N GLU A 105 -7.41 -10.40 -13.88
CA GLU A 105 -7.65 -9.11 -14.53
C GLU A 105 -7.51 -7.96 -13.52
N ALA A 106 -7.21 -6.76 -14.04
CA ALA A 106 -6.86 -5.58 -13.25
C ALA A 106 -7.97 -5.07 -12.32
N GLY A 107 -9.23 -5.30 -12.64
CA GLY A 107 -10.38 -4.89 -11.84
C GLY A 107 -10.82 -5.91 -10.78
N VAL A 108 -10.13 -7.04 -10.63
CA VAL A 108 -10.38 -7.98 -9.52
C VAL A 108 -10.11 -7.28 -8.19
N ILE A 109 -11.09 -7.31 -7.29
CA ILE A 109 -10.95 -6.75 -5.93
C ILE A 109 -10.02 -7.66 -5.12
N LEU A 110 -9.11 -7.05 -4.37
CA LEU A 110 -8.06 -7.78 -3.63
C LEU A 110 -8.65 -8.82 -2.66
N SER A 111 -9.70 -8.48 -1.90
CA SER A 111 -10.37 -9.43 -1.01
C SER A 111 -11.05 -10.59 -1.75
N ASN A 112 -11.56 -10.37 -2.96
CA ASN A 112 -12.13 -11.44 -3.77
C ASN A 112 -11.03 -12.42 -4.23
N LEU A 113 -9.86 -11.92 -4.59
CA LEU A 113 -8.71 -12.77 -4.88
C LEU A 113 -8.30 -13.58 -3.65
N HIS A 114 -8.23 -12.96 -2.47
CA HIS A 114 -7.90 -13.65 -1.22
C HIS A 114 -8.84 -14.83 -0.99
N ASN A 115 -10.16 -14.62 -1.09
CA ASN A 115 -11.14 -15.69 -0.88
C ASN A 115 -10.94 -16.87 -1.83
N VAL A 116 -10.76 -16.59 -3.13
CA VAL A 116 -10.65 -17.65 -4.16
C VAL A 116 -9.33 -18.43 -4.04
N VAL A 117 -8.21 -17.78 -3.67
CA VAL A 117 -6.93 -18.49 -3.48
C VAL A 117 -6.91 -19.26 -2.17
N GLU A 118 -7.60 -18.77 -1.12
CA GLU A 118 -7.72 -19.44 0.17
C GLU A 118 -8.45 -20.79 0.07
N GLU A 119 -9.47 -20.90 -0.81
CA GLU A 119 -10.14 -22.18 -1.14
C GLU A 119 -9.19 -23.24 -1.70
N GLN A 120 -7.99 -22.82 -2.16
CA GLN A 120 -6.95 -23.68 -2.70
C GLN A 120 -5.78 -23.91 -1.71
N ASP A 121 -5.92 -23.52 -0.44
CA ASP A 121 -4.87 -23.48 0.60
C ASP A 121 -3.67 -22.61 0.20
N LEU A 122 -3.94 -21.55 -0.54
CA LEU A 122 -2.95 -20.58 -1.01
C LEU A 122 -3.23 -19.20 -0.43
N LEU A 123 -2.22 -18.34 -0.48
CA LEU A 123 -2.26 -16.96 -0.03
C LEU A 123 -1.69 -16.05 -1.13
N PHE A 124 -2.37 -14.96 -1.44
CA PHE A 124 -1.75 -13.79 -2.07
C PHE A 124 -1.39 -12.80 -0.95
N PRO A 125 -0.09 -12.68 -0.60
CA PRO A 125 0.32 -12.08 0.67
C PRO A 125 0.42 -10.56 0.62
N LEU A 126 -0.55 -9.88 0.01
CA LEU A 126 -0.69 -8.43 0.04
C LEU A 126 -1.93 -8.08 0.87
N THR A 127 -1.75 -7.45 2.02
CA THR A 127 -2.87 -7.06 2.89
C THR A 127 -2.69 -5.66 3.47
N PHE A 128 -3.75 -4.88 3.43
CA PHE A 128 -3.87 -3.53 4.00
C PHE A 128 -5.33 -3.15 4.17
N GLY A 129 -5.63 -2.06 4.88
CA GLY A 129 -7.00 -1.68 5.27
C GLY A 129 -8.01 -1.56 4.12
N ALA A 130 -7.60 -1.09 2.94
CA ALA A 130 -8.50 -0.90 1.79
C ALA A 130 -8.75 -2.15 0.93
N ARG A 131 -8.31 -3.35 1.36
CA ARG A 131 -8.41 -4.62 0.57
C ARG A 131 -9.80 -4.95 0.05
N GLY A 132 -10.85 -4.46 0.73
CA GLY A 132 -12.26 -4.67 0.31
C GLY A 132 -12.69 -3.88 -0.92
N SER A 133 -11.92 -2.89 -1.35
CA SER A 133 -12.23 -2.03 -2.50
C SER A 133 -11.07 -1.87 -3.47
N ALA A 134 -9.83 -2.01 -3.01
CA ALA A 134 -8.65 -1.96 -3.86
C ALA A 134 -8.68 -3.06 -4.92
N THR A 135 -8.28 -2.72 -6.14
CA THR A 135 -8.24 -3.65 -7.28
C THR A 135 -6.80 -4.02 -7.64
N ILE A 136 -6.59 -5.17 -8.26
CA ILE A 136 -5.26 -5.65 -8.65
C ILE A 136 -4.53 -4.62 -9.53
N GLY A 137 -5.19 -4.03 -10.52
CA GLY A 137 -4.58 -2.97 -11.36
C GLY A 137 -4.21 -1.72 -10.55
N GLY A 138 -5.01 -1.37 -9.53
CA GLY A 138 -4.72 -0.26 -8.63
C GLY A 138 -3.47 -0.52 -7.79
N VAL A 139 -3.37 -1.69 -7.12
CA VAL A 139 -2.20 -2.03 -6.29
C VAL A 139 -0.93 -2.19 -7.12
N LEU A 140 -1.05 -2.68 -8.36
CA LEU A 140 0.06 -2.71 -9.31
C LEU A 140 0.48 -1.30 -9.73
N GLY A 141 -0.49 -0.41 -10.00
CA GLY A 141 -0.25 0.97 -10.41
C GLY A 141 0.53 1.77 -9.40
N THR A 142 0.32 1.55 -8.11
CA THR A 142 1.02 2.22 -7.00
C THR A 142 2.18 1.41 -6.43
N ASN A 143 2.39 0.16 -6.87
CA ASN A 143 3.31 -0.78 -6.23
C ASN A 143 3.02 -0.88 -4.72
N ALA A 144 1.76 -1.11 -4.37
CA ALA A 144 1.29 -1.08 -2.99
C ALA A 144 2.08 -2.03 -2.08
N GLY A 145 2.29 -1.59 -0.85
CA GLY A 145 2.81 -2.38 0.26
C GLY A 145 1.71 -2.78 1.23
N GLY A 146 2.07 -2.99 2.48
CA GLY A 146 1.20 -3.37 3.59
C GLY A 146 1.94 -4.19 4.63
N SER A 147 1.25 -4.71 5.62
CA SER A 147 1.84 -5.36 6.79
C SER A 147 2.73 -6.57 6.48
N ASN A 148 2.52 -7.26 5.36
CA ASN A 148 3.23 -8.48 5.02
C ASN A 148 4.49 -8.26 4.16
N VAL A 149 4.85 -7.02 3.86
CA VAL A 149 6.03 -6.67 3.04
C VAL A 149 7.31 -7.23 3.64
N LEU A 150 7.43 -7.23 4.96
CA LEU A 150 8.55 -7.80 5.69
C LEU A 150 8.89 -9.24 5.28
N SER A 151 7.86 -10.08 5.06
CA SER A 151 8.01 -11.50 4.72
C SER A 151 8.00 -11.77 3.22
N TYR A 152 7.18 -11.05 2.45
CA TYR A 152 6.86 -11.42 1.06
C TYR A 152 7.28 -10.37 0.02
N GLY A 153 7.71 -9.19 0.46
CA GLY A 153 7.98 -8.06 -0.41
C GLY A 153 6.71 -7.29 -0.79
N ASN A 154 6.89 -6.21 -1.55
CA ASN A 154 5.78 -5.40 -2.04
C ASN A 154 5.11 -6.00 -3.29
N THR A 155 4.08 -5.35 -3.82
CA THR A 155 3.33 -5.85 -5.00
C THR A 155 4.24 -6.23 -6.17
N ARG A 156 5.30 -5.45 -6.46
CA ARG A 156 6.27 -5.71 -7.54
C ARG A 156 6.96 -7.06 -7.41
N ASP A 157 7.27 -7.48 -6.19
CA ASP A 157 7.94 -8.75 -5.89
C ASP A 157 7.01 -9.95 -6.08
N LEU A 158 5.69 -9.70 -5.98
CA LEU A 158 4.65 -10.70 -6.08
C LEU A 158 4.16 -10.93 -7.52
N VAL A 159 4.76 -10.28 -8.54
CA VAL A 159 4.31 -10.34 -9.94
C VAL A 159 5.32 -11.00 -10.85
N LEU A 160 4.87 -12.00 -11.61
CA LEU A 160 5.67 -12.67 -12.67
C LEU A 160 5.47 -12.00 -14.03
N GLY A 161 4.25 -11.63 -14.38
CA GLY A 161 3.90 -11.04 -15.68
C GLY A 161 2.76 -10.05 -15.61
N ILE A 162 2.63 -9.21 -16.63
CA ILE A 162 1.53 -8.24 -16.78
C ILE A 162 1.10 -8.13 -18.25
N GLU A 163 -0.17 -7.81 -18.47
CA GLU A 163 -0.72 -7.35 -19.75
C GLU A 163 -1.00 -5.86 -19.64
N VAL A 164 -0.60 -5.07 -20.63
CA VAL A 164 -0.66 -3.60 -20.55
C VAL A 164 -1.14 -3.02 -21.88
N VAL A 165 -2.00 -2.00 -21.84
CA VAL A 165 -2.30 -1.13 -22.97
C VAL A 165 -1.41 0.11 -22.89
N LEU A 166 -0.58 0.29 -23.90
CA LEU A 166 0.34 1.42 -24.04
C LEU A 166 -0.40 2.71 -24.47
N PRO A 167 0.23 3.90 -24.38
CA PRO A 167 -0.36 5.17 -24.80
C PRO A 167 -0.78 5.20 -26.29
N THR A 168 -0.12 4.41 -27.15
CA THR A 168 -0.50 4.19 -28.56
C THR A 168 -1.78 3.38 -28.72
N GLY A 169 -2.25 2.74 -27.63
CA GLY A 169 -3.31 1.75 -27.65
C GLY A 169 -2.87 0.34 -28.07
N GLU A 170 -1.58 0.11 -28.30
CA GLU A 170 -1.04 -1.23 -28.53
C GLU A 170 -1.11 -2.05 -27.22
N ILE A 171 -1.38 -3.35 -27.37
CA ILE A 171 -1.38 -4.27 -26.25
C ILE A 171 0.02 -4.89 -26.17
N MET A 172 0.69 -4.69 -25.04
CA MET A 172 1.95 -5.32 -24.74
C MET A 172 1.68 -6.50 -23.81
N ASP A 173 1.93 -7.70 -24.29
CA ASP A 173 1.76 -8.96 -23.55
C ASP A 173 3.10 -9.37 -22.95
N LEU A 174 3.20 -9.23 -21.63
CA LEU A 174 4.32 -9.69 -20.80
C LEU A 174 3.81 -10.70 -19.75
N MET A 175 2.79 -11.50 -20.08
CA MET A 175 2.16 -12.49 -19.20
C MET A 175 3.04 -13.73 -18.99
N SER A 176 4.31 -13.49 -18.65
CA SER A 176 5.25 -14.55 -18.29
C SER A 176 4.91 -15.16 -16.94
N GLU A 177 5.06 -16.49 -16.84
CA GLU A 177 4.90 -17.25 -15.60
C GLU A 177 6.25 -17.66 -15.00
N LEU A 178 7.33 -17.21 -15.61
CA LEU A 178 8.68 -17.62 -15.30
C LEU A 178 9.23 -16.81 -14.12
N HIS A 179 9.87 -17.49 -13.16
CA HIS A 179 10.63 -16.86 -12.10
C HIS A 179 11.95 -16.25 -12.58
N LYS A 180 12.48 -16.74 -13.71
CA LYS A 180 13.74 -16.25 -14.30
C LYS A 180 13.51 -15.95 -15.78
N ASP A 181 13.77 -14.71 -16.17
CA ASP A 181 13.75 -14.28 -17.55
C ASP A 181 14.75 -13.13 -17.73
N ASN A 182 15.82 -13.37 -18.47
CA ASN A 182 16.87 -12.42 -18.80
C ASN A 182 16.87 -12.07 -20.30
N SER A 183 15.73 -12.15 -20.98
CA SER A 183 15.60 -11.89 -22.43
C SER A 183 15.53 -10.41 -22.79
N GLY A 184 15.98 -9.52 -21.91
CA GLY A 184 16.01 -8.07 -22.14
C GLY A 184 15.70 -7.26 -20.89
N TYR A 185 15.33 -5.98 -21.07
CA TYR A 185 14.93 -5.13 -19.98
C TYR A 185 13.65 -5.62 -19.31
N ASN A 186 13.58 -5.52 -18.00
CA ASN A 186 12.39 -5.90 -17.24
C ASN A 186 11.31 -4.80 -17.32
N LEU A 187 10.54 -4.80 -18.41
CA LEU A 187 9.54 -3.76 -18.68
C LEU A 187 8.38 -3.77 -17.69
N LYS A 188 8.03 -4.92 -17.09
CA LYS A 188 6.97 -4.95 -16.06
C LYS A 188 7.33 -4.07 -14.86
N HIS A 189 8.60 -4.02 -14.46
CA HIS A 189 9.06 -3.20 -13.34
C HIS A 189 9.05 -1.69 -13.64
N LEU A 190 9.01 -1.30 -14.93
CA LEU A 190 8.82 0.08 -15.34
C LEU A 190 7.37 0.54 -15.19
N LEU A 191 6.42 -0.40 -15.40
CA LEU A 191 4.98 -0.12 -15.41
C LEU A 191 4.33 -0.27 -14.04
N ILE A 192 4.84 -1.19 -13.19
CA ILE A 192 4.41 -1.34 -11.81
C ILE A 192 4.95 -0.15 -10.99
N GLY A 193 4.05 0.59 -10.34
CA GLY A 193 4.37 1.82 -9.62
C GLY A 193 4.41 3.07 -10.50
N ALA A 194 4.01 2.98 -11.78
CA ALA A 194 3.94 4.12 -12.68
C ALA A 194 2.62 4.92 -12.57
N GLU A 195 1.70 4.53 -11.71
CA GLU A 195 0.41 5.22 -11.47
C GLU A 195 -0.37 5.49 -12.76
N GLY A 196 -0.29 4.59 -13.75
CA GLY A 196 -0.96 4.74 -15.04
C GLY A 196 -0.37 5.79 -15.97
N THR A 197 0.79 6.36 -15.66
CA THR A 197 1.43 7.39 -16.51
C THR A 197 2.15 6.82 -17.73
N LEU A 198 2.49 5.53 -17.73
CA LEU A 198 3.23 4.86 -18.80
C LEU A 198 2.38 3.84 -19.57
N GLY A 199 1.21 3.49 -19.08
CA GLY A 199 0.30 2.51 -19.65
C GLY A 199 -0.74 2.06 -18.64
N ILE A 200 -1.75 1.30 -19.08
CA ILE A 200 -2.83 0.79 -18.25
C ILE A 200 -2.70 -0.72 -18.15
N ILE A 201 -2.41 -1.23 -16.95
CA ILE A 201 -2.34 -2.68 -16.69
C ILE A 201 -3.75 -3.25 -16.75
N THR A 202 -3.94 -4.32 -17.53
CA THR A 202 -5.24 -4.98 -17.75
C THR A 202 -5.32 -6.37 -17.13
N ALA A 203 -4.18 -7.05 -16.97
CA ALA A 203 -4.09 -8.34 -16.29
C ALA A 203 -2.69 -8.55 -15.69
N ALA A 204 -2.58 -9.51 -14.78
CA ALA A 204 -1.32 -9.91 -14.18
C ALA A 204 -1.24 -11.42 -13.90
N VAL A 205 -0.01 -11.93 -13.87
CA VAL A 205 0.36 -13.23 -13.30
C VAL A 205 0.96 -12.98 -11.93
N LEU A 206 0.26 -13.41 -10.89
CA LEU A 206 0.61 -13.20 -9.50
C LEU A 206 1.22 -14.46 -8.89
N LYS A 207 2.26 -14.28 -8.06
CA LYS A 207 2.83 -15.35 -7.24
C LYS A 207 1.94 -15.59 -6.02
N LEU A 208 1.68 -16.84 -5.73
CA LEU A 208 0.97 -17.26 -4.53
C LEU A 208 1.93 -17.99 -3.59
N SER A 209 1.69 -17.85 -2.31
CA SER A 209 2.38 -18.57 -1.24
C SER A 209 1.48 -19.65 -0.66
N PRO A 210 2.02 -20.70 -0.04
CA PRO A 210 1.23 -21.59 0.78
C PRO A 210 0.57 -20.81 1.92
N LYS A 211 -0.70 -21.03 2.19
CA LYS A 211 -1.37 -20.44 3.34
C LYS A 211 -0.72 -20.96 4.63
N PRO A 212 -0.34 -20.09 5.59
CA PRO A 212 0.10 -20.53 6.90
C PRO A 212 -0.94 -21.43 7.57
N LYS A 213 -0.47 -22.53 8.17
CA LYS A 213 -1.31 -23.50 8.89
C LYS A 213 -1.62 -23.07 10.31
N ALA A 214 -0.76 -22.23 10.88
CA ALA A 214 -0.96 -21.62 12.18
C ALA A 214 -0.30 -20.24 12.23
N TYR A 215 -0.84 -19.40 13.11
CA TYR A 215 -0.31 -18.09 13.45
C TYR A 215 -0.06 -18.01 14.96
N ALA A 216 0.95 -17.22 15.34
CA ALA A 216 1.16 -16.76 16.70
C ALA A 216 1.27 -15.24 16.68
N THR A 217 0.38 -14.56 17.39
CA THR A 217 0.29 -13.09 17.40
C THR A 217 0.43 -12.61 18.83
N ALA A 218 1.21 -11.56 19.04
CA ALA A 218 1.39 -10.95 20.36
C ALA A 218 1.41 -9.42 20.28
N MET A 219 0.99 -8.80 21.38
CA MET A 219 1.40 -7.44 21.72
C MET A 219 2.59 -7.53 22.67
N VAL A 220 3.65 -6.77 22.35
CA VAL A 220 4.93 -6.76 23.09
C VAL A 220 5.27 -5.32 23.45
N ALA A 221 5.54 -5.04 24.71
CA ALA A 221 6.05 -3.76 25.17
C ALA A 221 7.58 -3.84 25.35
N VAL A 222 8.29 -2.85 24.84
CA VAL A 222 9.75 -2.74 24.96
C VAL A 222 10.16 -1.34 25.42
N SER A 223 11.41 -1.19 25.90
CA SER A 223 11.88 0.08 26.43
C SER A 223 12.06 1.16 25.37
N ASN A 224 12.48 0.76 24.15
CA ASN A 224 12.79 1.65 23.05
C ASN A 224 12.75 0.87 21.71
N LEU A 225 12.90 1.58 20.58
CA LEU A 225 12.84 0.97 19.24
C LEU A 225 14.09 0.13 18.91
N ASP A 226 15.24 0.40 19.51
CA ASP A 226 16.44 -0.42 19.32
C ASP A 226 16.24 -1.81 19.94
N ASP A 227 15.57 -1.87 21.10
CA ASP A 227 15.18 -3.13 21.72
C ASP A 227 14.12 -3.86 20.87
N ALA A 228 13.18 -3.13 20.26
CA ALA A 228 12.24 -3.74 19.30
C ALA A 228 12.97 -4.41 18.13
N LEU A 229 14.02 -3.79 17.57
CA LEU A 229 14.81 -4.38 16.49
C LEU A 229 15.61 -5.61 16.94
N LYS A 230 16.08 -5.67 18.19
CA LYS A 230 16.71 -6.89 18.76
C LYS A 230 15.69 -8.05 18.78
N VAL A 231 14.44 -7.76 19.24
CA VAL A 231 13.36 -8.75 19.23
C VAL A 231 13.07 -9.22 17.81
N LEU A 232 12.94 -8.30 16.83
CA LEU A 232 12.71 -8.65 15.43
C LEU A 232 13.80 -9.58 14.88
N ASN A 233 15.07 -9.20 15.04
CA ASN A 233 16.20 -9.96 14.50
C ASN A 233 16.23 -11.39 15.10
N LYS A 234 16.08 -11.51 16.40
CA LYS A 234 16.07 -12.81 17.09
C LYS A 234 14.90 -13.68 16.62
N LEU A 235 13.70 -13.11 16.50
CA LEU A 235 12.54 -13.82 15.96
C LEU A 235 12.80 -14.34 14.54
N GLN A 236 13.38 -13.52 13.65
CA GLN A 236 13.74 -13.94 12.29
C GLN A 236 14.79 -15.05 12.28
N GLU A 237 15.78 -14.99 13.16
CA GLU A 237 16.83 -16.00 13.27
C GLU A 237 16.28 -17.34 13.77
N GLU A 238 15.48 -17.35 14.84
CA GLU A 238 15.02 -18.57 15.48
C GLU A 238 13.79 -19.20 14.83
N THR A 239 12.99 -18.41 14.10
CA THR A 239 11.78 -18.92 13.45
C THR A 239 11.92 -19.13 11.94
N GLY A 240 13.14 -18.99 11.39
CA GLY A 240 13.38 -19.19 9.96
C GLY A 240 12.59 -18.22 9.08
N ARG A 241 12.49 -16.96 9.48
CA ARG A 241 11.75 -15.87 8.79
C ARG A 241 10.23 -16.04 8.81
N SER A 242 9.69 -16.62 9.86
CA SER A 242 8.22 -16.74 10.03
C SER A 242 7.54 -15.42 10.42
N VAL A 243 8.27 -14.33 10.65
CA VAL A 243 7.69 -13.03 11.02
C VAL A 243 6.96 -12.46 9.81
N GLU A 244 5.64 -12.39 9.88
CA GLU A 244 4.79 -11.84 8.81
C GLU A 244 4.44 -10.37 9.01
N ALA A 245 4.34 -9.92 10.26
CA ALA A 245 4.09 -8.52 10.60
C ALA A 245 4.84 -8.11 11.86
N PHE A 246 5.32 -6.86 11.88
CA PHE A 246 6.00 -6.25 13.01
C PHE A 246 5.65 -4.75 13.04
N GLU A 247 4.60 -4.41 13.85
CA GLU A 247 3.86 -3.16 13.76
C GLU A 247 4.06 -2.32 15.02
N TYR A 248 4.61 -1.13 14.87
CA TYR A 248 4.81 -0.19 15.98
C TYR A 248 3.60 0.71 16.19
N MET A 249 3.17 0.80 17.43
CA MET A 249 2.11 1.68 17.94
C MET A 249 2.62 2.40 19.18
N PRO A 250 2.90 3.71 19.15
CA PRO A 250 3.30 4.45 20.34
C PRO A 250 2.16 4.56 21.36
N ARG A 251 2.48 4.91 22.58
CA ARG A 251 1.51 5.15 23.67
C ARG A 251 0.36 6.06 23.22
N SER A 252 0.67 7.16 22.53
CA SER A 252 -0.33 8.09 22.03
C SER A 252 -1.35 7.45 21.07
N TYR A 253 -0.91 6.46 20.28
CA TYR A 253 -1.81 5.67 19.43
C TYR A 253 -2.76 4.82 20.27
N ILE A 254 -2.23 4.11 21.27
CA ILE A 254 -3.04 3.26 22.17
C ILE A 254 -4.06 4.11 22.93
N GLU A 255 -3.65 5.27 23.45
CA GLU A 255 -4.54 6.23 24.12
C GLU A 255 -5.66 6.73 23.19
N ALA A 256 -5.32 7.10 21.95
CA ALA A 256 -6.30 7.52 20.94
C ALA A 256 -7.29 6.40 20.59
N HIS A 257 -6.81 5.16 20.47
CA HIS A 257 -7.64 4.00 20.20
C HIS A 257 -8.65 3.74 21.34
N ILE A 258 -8.21 3.73 22.59
CA ILE A 258 -9.07 3.54 23.76
C ILE A 258 -10.10 4.69 23.87
N ALA A 259 -9.68 5.92 23.61
CA ALA A 259 -10.57 7.07 23.65
C ALA A 259 -11.66 7.02 22.57
N HIS A 260 -11.34 6.50 21.39
CA HIS A 260 -12.27 6.42 20.25
C HIS A 260 -13.24 5.24 20.37
N PHE A 261 -12.79 4.09 20.89
CA PHE A 261 -13.58 2.87 21.04
C PHE A 261 -13.88 2.60 22.52
N PRO A 262 -15.04 3.00 23.07
CA PRO A 262 -15.32 2.94 24.52
C PRO A 262 -15.30 1.51 25.12
N SER A 263 -15.46 0.47 24.28
CA SER A 263 -15.37 -0.94 24.72
C SER A 263 -13.94 -1.50 24.63
N ALA A 264 -13.01 -0.79 24.01
CA ALA A 264 -11.63 -1.22 23.85
C ALA A 264 -10.87 -1.11 25.18
N ARG A 265 -9.98 -2.07 25.42
CA ARG A 265 -9.02 -2.04 26.51
C ARG A 265 -7.62 -1.85 25.95
N GLY A 266 -6.70 -1.37 26.78
CA GLY A 266 -5.28 -1.40 26.48
C GLY A 266 -4.78 -2.82 26.18
N PRO A 267 -3.65 -2.95 25.48
CA PRO A 267 -3.04 -4.26 25.28
C PRO A 267 -2.48 -4.87 26.57
N PHE A 268 -2.16 -4.03 27.54
CA PHE A 268 -1.56 -4.37 28.83
C PHE A 268 -2.33 -3.71 29.98
N ASP A 269 -2.07 -4.12 31.22
CA ASP A 269 -2.61 -3.47 32.43
C ASP A 269 -1.96 -2.09 32.65
N GLU A 270 -0.70 -1.93 32.22
CA GLU A 270 0.04 -0.67 32.24
C GLU A 270 0.16 -0.04 30.86
N MET A 271 0.51 1.25 30.80
CA MET A 271 0.71 1.97 29.53
C MET A 271 2.20 2.12 29.25
N TYR A 272 2.64 1.56 28.15
CA TYR A 272 4.02 1.62 27.66
C TYR A 272 4.18 2.56 26.48
N ASP A 273 5.35 3.17 26.34
CA ASP A 273 5.63 4.14 25.28
C ASP A 273 5.85 3.46 23.92
N VAL A 274 6.41 2.23 23.91
CA VAL A 274 6.68 1.45 22.70
C VAL A 274 5.92 0.14 22.76
N ASN A 275 4.92 0.01 21.88
CA ASN A 275 4.09 -1.18 21.77
C ASN A 275 4.26 -1.75 20.37
N ILE A 276 4.58 -3.02 20.28
CA ILE A 276 4.80 -3.75 19.03
C ILE A 276 3.76 -4.86 18.91
N MET A 277 3.01 -4.89 17.81
CA MET A 277 2.26 -6.09 17.44
C MET A 277 3.15 -6.95 16.53
N VAL A 278 3.32 -8.19 16.92
CA VAL A 278 4.10 -9.19 16.17
C VAL A 278 3.19 -10.31 15.73
N GLU A 279 3.32 -10.73 14.47
CA GLU A 279 2.66 -11.94 13.97
C GLU A 279 3.68 -12.86 13.30
N LEU A 280 3.68 -14.11 13.73
CA LEU A 280 4.41 -15.20 13.11
C LEU A 280 3.43 -16.11 12.36
N GLY A 281 3.84 -16.60 11.18
CA GLY A 281 3.09 -17.58 10.39
C GLY A 281 3.92 -18.81 10.09
N THR A 282 3.34 -20.00 10.11
CA THR A 282 4.06 -21.24 9.76
C THR A 282 3.29 -22.13 8.82
N THR A 283 4.00 -22.73 7.87
CA THR A 283 3.52 -23.81 7.00
C THR A 283 4.01 -25.19 7.47
N ILE A 284 4.81 -25.25 8.54
CA ILE A 284 5.44 -26.46 9.07
C ILE A 284 4.41 -27.21 9.95
N ASP A 285 4.11 -28.46 9.61
CA ASP A 285 3.11 -29.26 10.31
C ASP A 285 3.42 -29.42 11.81
N ALA A 286 4.67 -29.67 12.16
CA ALA A 286 5.07 -29.87 13.55
C ALA A 286 4.81 -28.63 14.42
N LEU A 287 4.96 -27.43 13.87
CA LEU A 287 4.69 -26.16 14.57
C LEU A 287 3.21 -25.78 14.57
N ALA A 288 2.42 -26.32 13.64
CA ALA A 288 0.98 -26.09 13.56
C ALA A 288 0.16 -27.05 14.44
N GLN A 289 0.77 -28.14 14.92
CA GLN A 289 0.11 -29.09 15.81
C GLN A 289 -0.05 -28.54 17.21
N THR A 290 -1.10 -28.97 17.90
CA THR A 290 -1.33 -28.68 19.32
C THR A 290 -0.65 -29.73 20.21
N ASP A 291 -0.07 -29.28 21.31
CA ASP A 291 0.45 -30.15 22.34
C ASP A 291 -0.65 -30.78 23.19
N ALA A 292 -0.26 -31.56 24.23
CA ALA A 292 -1.19 -32.21 25.14
C ALA A 292 -2.05 -31.24 25.97
N GLN A 293 -1.63 -29.97 26.06
CA GLN A 293 -2.35 -28.89 26.72
C GLN A 293 -3.27 -28.12 25.78
N GLY A 294 -3.29 -28.49 24.47
CA GLY A 294 -4.09 -27.84 23.45
C GLY A 294 -3.45 -26.57 22.85
N LYS A 295 -2.17 -26.30 23.13
CA LYS A 295 -1.45 -25.11 22.66
C LYS A 295 -0.67 -25.40 21.38
N VAL A 296 -0.73 -24.48 20.43
CA VAL A 296 -0.04 -24.59 19.14
C VAL A 296 1.47 -24.50 19.30
N GLY A 297 2.23 -25.36 18.64
CA GLY A 297 3.69 -25.43 18.77
C GLY A 297 4.39 -24.10 18.42
N LEU A 298 3.89 -23.36 17.41
CA LEU A 298 4.41 -22.03 17.06
C LEU A 298 4.22 -21.03 18.21
N VAL A 299 3.07 -21.09 18.91
CA VAL A 299 2.79 -20.22 20.06
C VAL A 299 3.76 -20.53 21.20
N ASN A 300 4.01 -21.82 21.48
CA ASN A 300 4.99 -22.22 22.51
C ASN A 300 6.41 -21.71 22.18
N GLN A 301 6.83 -21.83 20.92
CA GLN A 301 8.14 -21.31 20.48
C GLN A 301 8.21 -19.79 20.65
N PHE A 302 7.17 -19.07 20.26
CA PHE A 302 7.12 -17.61 20.35
C PHE A 302 7.17 -17.14 21.80
N GLU A 303 6.39 -17.76 22.68
CA GLU A 303 6.41 -17.44 24.11
C GLU A 303 7.77 -17.72 24.77
N ALA A 304 8.45 -18.80 24.38
CA ALA A 304 9.78 -19.08 24.89
C ALA A 304 10.79 -17.98 24.52
N ILE A 305 10.78 -17.52 23.27
CA ILE A 305 11.64 -16.41 22.82
C ILE A 305 11.32 -15.12 23.58
N LEU A 306 10.04 -14.80 23.77
CA LEU A 306 9.64 -13.61 24.53
C LEU A 306 10.02 -13.70 26.01
N ALA A 307 9.97 -14.90 26.61
CA ALA A 307 10.38 -15.12 27.99
C ALA A 307 11.89 -14.86 28.18
N ASP A 308 12.74 -15.31 27.25
CA ASP A 308 14.18 -15.01 27.29
C ASP A 308 14.43 -13.49 27.29
N PHE A 309 13.76 -12.75 26.41
CA PHE A 309 13.86 -11.29 26.37
C PHE A 309 13.29 -10.58 27.59
N PHE A 310 12.28 -11.16 28.22
CA PHE A 310 11.74 -10.65 29.48
C PHE A 310 12.76 -10.82 30.62
N GLU A 311 13.45 -11.97 30.69
CA GLU A 311 14.53 -12.21 31.66
C GLU A 311 15.72 -11.26 31.43
N GLU A 312 16.00 -10.90 30.17
CA GLU A 312 17.05 -9.93 29.81
C GLU A 312 16.62 -8.48 30.07
N GLY A 313 15.35 -8.20 30.40
CA GLY A 313 14.80 -6.86 30.63
C GLY A 313 14.61 -6.04 29.35
N ILE A 314 14.64 -6.68 28.16
CA ILE A 314 14.39 -6.07 26.85
C ILE A 314 12.89 -5.95 26.60
N VAL A 315 12.15 -7.04 26.86
CA VAL A 315 10.69 -7.05 26.85
C VAL A 315 10.19 -6.68 28.26
N LEU A 316 9.33 -5.68 28.35
CA LEU A 316 8.74 -5.19 29.59
C LEU A 316 7.44 -5.89 29.92
N ASP A 317 6.64 -6.22 28.89
CA ASP A 317 5.38 -6.95 29.00
C ASP A 317 5.05 -7.61 27.66
N ALA A 318 4.29 -8.71 27.68
CA ALA A 318 3.85 -9.39 26.48
C ALA A 318 2.51 -10.11 26.69
N VAL A 319 1.60 -9.93 25.73
CA VAL A 319 0.31 -10.64 25.67
C VAL A 319 0.24 -11.41 24.36
N VAL A 320 0.29 -12.75 24.45
CA VAL A 320 0.19 -13.64 23.31
C VAL A 320 -1.24 -14.10 23.11
N ALA A 321 -1.77 -13.96 21.90
CA ALA A 321 -3.13 -14.39 21.55
C ALA A 321 -3.29 -15.91 21.70
N GLN A 322 -4.24 -16.34 22.50
CA GLN A 322 -4.52 -17.75 22.78
C GLN A 322 -5.61 -18.33 21.86
N ASN A 323 -6.27 -17.47 21.09
CA ASN A 323 -7.33 -17.86 20.17
C ASN A 323 -7.54 -16.82 19.07
N GLN A 324 -8.33 -17.20 18.05
CA GLN A 324 -8.60 -16.34 16.90
C GLN A 324 -9.26 -15.00 17.27
N ALA A 325 -10.11 -14.95 18.28
CA ALA A 325 -10.77 -13.71 18.68
C ALA A 325 -9.77 -12.68 19.23
N GLN A 326 -8.81 -13.12 20.05
CA GLN A 326 -7.75 -12.25 20.56
C GLN A 326 -6.82 -11.77 19.42
N ARG A 327 -6.45 -12.67 18.50
CA ARG A 327 -5.70 -12.31 17.29
C ARG A 327 -6.43 -11.21 16.49
N THR A 328 -7.73 -11.43 16.25
CA THR A 328 -8.56 -10.45 15.52
C THR A 328 -8.58 -9.09 16.21
N GLN A 329 -8.73 -9.05 17.55
CA GLN A 329 -8.70 -7.78 18.30
C GLN A 329 -7.36 -7.04 18.20
N MET A 330 -6.23 -7.75 18.16
CA MET A 330 -4.91 -7.12 17.95
C MET A 330 -4.82 -6.48 16.58
N TRP A 331 -5.29 -7.18 15.54
CA TRP A 331 -5.33 -6.64 14.18
C TRP A 331 -6.34 -5.48 14.03
N GLU A 332 -7.53 -5.58 14.60
CA GLU A 332 -8.51 -4.49 14.60
C GLU A 332 -7.93 -3.22 15.22
N ARG A 333 -7.16 -3.34 16.32
CA ARG A 333 -6.45 -2.21 16.90
C ARG A 333 -5.47 -1.58 15.91
N ARG A 334 -4.69 -2.37 15.20
CA ARG A 334 -3.71 -1.87 14.23
C ARG A 334 -4.38 -1.28 12.98
N GLU A 335 -5.41 -1.93 12.46
CA GLU A 335 -6.16 -1.50 11.27
C GLU A 335 -7.01 -0.25 11.50
N ALA A 336 -7.28 0.13 12.75
CA ALA A 336 -8.01 1.36 13.11
C ALA A 336 -7.25 2.67 12.75
N ALA A 337 -5.98 2.60 12.35
CA ALA A 337 -5.12 3.75 12.13
C ALA A 337 -5.72 4.83 11.20
N ALA A 338 -6.32 4.42 10.08
CA ALA A 338 -6.93 5.35 9.14
C ALA A 338 -8.14 6.07 9.77
N GLU A 339 -9.02 5.34 10.48
CA GLU A 339 -10.19 5.91 11.15
C GLU A 339 -9.78 6.90 12.26
N LEU A 340 -8.80 6.50 13.08
CA LEU A 340 -8.30 7.33 14.18
C LEU A 340 -7.67 8.62 13.66
N SER A 341 -6.99 8.59 12.52
CA SER A 341 -6.34 9.77 11.94
C SER A 341 -7.34 10.88 11.59
N PHE A 342 -8.59 10.54 11.24
CA PHE A 342 -9.64 11.52 10.93
C PHE A 342 -10.12 12.32 12.16
N ASN A 343 -9.81 11.91 13.38
CA ASN A 343 -10.13 12.67 14.58
C ASN A 343 -9.22 13.92 14.76
N PHE A 344 -8.16 14.00 13.97
CA PHE A 344 -7.22 15.12 14.02
C PHE A 344 -7.56 16.17 12.95
N PRO A 345 -7.62 17.46 13.30
CA PRO A 345 -7.84 18.51 12.30
C PRO A 345 -6.54 18.79 11.51
N ASN A 346 -6.68 19.39 10.33
CA ASN A 346 -5.57 19.90 9.52
C ASN A 346 -4.45 18.86 9.28
N ILE A 347 -4.82 17.60 9.02
CA ILE A 347 -3.87 16.51 8.87
C ILE A 347 -2.98 16.66 7.63
N ILE A 348 -1.72 16.33 7.82
CA ILE A 348 -0.68 16.24 6.80
C ILE A 348 -0.13 14.80 6.87
N ASN A 349 -0.42 14.01 5.85
CA ASN A 349 0.01 12.63 5.79
C ASN A 349 1.43 12.57 5.21
N ASN A 350 2.39 12.17 6.02
CA ASN A 350 3.72 11.80 5.58
C ASN A 350 3.83 10.27 5.68
N ASP A 351 3.98 9.66 4.54
CA ASP A 351 4.19 8.22 4.36
C ASP A 351 5.65 8.06 3.92
N VAL A 352 6.52 7.76 4.88
CA VAL A 352 7.96 7.77 4.70
C VAL A 352 8.57 6.39 4.98
N ALA A 353 9.72 6.10 4.37
CA ALA A 353 10.49 4.91 4.68
C ALA A 353 11.91 5.29 5.08
N LEU A 354 12.46 4.57 6.07
CA LEU A 354 13.79 4.78 6.62
C LEU A 354 14.53 3.44 6.77
N PRO A 355 15.87 3.43 6.72
CA PRO A 355 16.62 2.30 7.24
C PRO A 355 16.17 1.97 8.67
N LEU A 356 16.04 0.69 9.00
CA LEU A 356 15.42 0.24 10.27
C LEU A 356 16.09 0.87 11.50
N ASP A 357 17.41 0.96 11.49
CA ASP A 357 18.24 1.54 12.55
C ASP A 357 18.19 3.08 12.62
N ARG A 358 17.43 3.74 11.73
CA ARG A 358 17.24 5.18 11.70
C ARG A 358 15.84 5.62 12.10
N VAL A 359 14.93 4.69 12.33
CA VAL A 359 13.53 5.01 12.69
C VAL A 359 13.45 5.76 14.01
N ALA A 360 14.19 5.32 15.03
CA ALA A 360 14.21 5.98 16.34
C ALA A 360 14.73 7.43 16.23
N GLU A 361 15.85 7.64 15.54
CA GLU A 361 16.43 8.96 15.29
C GLU A 361 15.47 9.88 14.53
N PHE A 362 14.77 9.35 13.52
CA PHE A 362 13.76 10.11 12.78
C PHE A 362 12.64 10.60 13.69
N LEU A 363 12.05 9.73 14.51
CA LEU A 363 10.93 10.08 15.37
C LEU A 363 11.32 11.13 16.41
N GLU A 364 12.53 11.01 16.98
CA GLU A 364 13.06 11.99 17.92
C GLU A 364 13.28 13.35 17.26
N ARG A 365 14.02 13.38 16.15
CA ARG A 365 14.33 14.62 15.42
C ARG A 365 13.08 15.30 14.89
N ALA A 366 12.15 14.54 14.29
CA ALA A 366 10.91 15.09 13.78
C ALA A 366 10.07 15.73 14.89
N GLY A 367 10.02 15.13 16.08
CA GLY A 367 9.35 15.70 17.24
C GLY A 367 9.97 17.02 17.69
N GLN A 368 11.32 17.10 17.72
CA GLN A 368 12.04 18.30 18.15
C GLN A 368 12.01 19.42 17.08
N GLU A 369 12.30 19.08 15.83
CA GLU A 369 12.47 20.08 14.76
C GLU A 369 11.13 20.64 14.28
N LEU A 370 10.04 19.84 14.26
CA LEU A 370 8.70 20.35 13.95
C LEU A 370 8.18 21.32 15.00
N GLY A 371 8.57 21.18 16.27
CA GLY A 371 8.22 22.14 17.32
C GLY A 371 8.75 23.55 17.06
N GLN A 372 9.79 23.70 16.24
CA GLN A 372 10.31 25.00 15.79
C GLN A 372 9.49 25.59 14.64
N VAL A 373 8.80 24.74 13.84
CA VAL A 373 7.96 25.15 12.71
C VAL A 373 6.54 25.46 13.18
N ASP A 374 5.98 24.61 14.03
CA ASP A 374 4.64 24.72 14.59
C ASP A 374 4.64 24.25 16.05
N PRO A 375 4.76 25.16 17.04
CA PRO A 375 4.84 24.78 18.46
C PRO A 375 3.63 23.98 18.99
N ASP A 376 2.47 24.12 18.36
CA ASP A 376 1.21 23.48 18.77
C ASP A 376 0.85 22.25 17.92
N PHE A 377 1.78 21.76 17.10
CA PHE A 377 1.52 20.57 16.30
C PHE A 377 1.27 19.33 17.17
N ARG A 378 0.56 18.37 16.62
CA ARG A 378 0.40 17.04 17.22
C ARG A 378 0.75 16.00 16.19
N THR A 379 1.18 14.82 16.64
CA THR A 379 1.47 13.69 15.76
C THR A 379 0.56 12.52 16.07
N PHE A 380 0.24 11.79 15.02
CA PHE A 380 -0.36 10.47 15.09
C PHE A 380 0.51 9.52 14.27
N VAL A 381 1.14 8.56 14.93
CA VAL A 381 2.16 7.70 14.32
C VAL A 381 1.74 6.24 14.41
N VAL A 382 1.96 5.51 13.34
CA VAL A 382 1.91 4.06 13.29
C VAL A 382 2.91 3.61 12.22
N SER A 383 3.53 2.44 12.42
CA SER A 383 4.62 2.03 11.52
C SER A 383 4.62 0.53 11.27
N HIS A 384 4.85 0.15 10.01
CA HIS A 384 5.36 -1.17 9.65
C HIS A 384 6.86 -1.20 10.01
N LEU A 385 7.15 -1.33 11.31
CA LEU A 385 8.53 -1.20 11.80
C LEU A 385 9.46 -2.25 11.19
N GLY A 386 8.92 -3.40 10.81
CA GLY A 386 9.69 -4.49 10.22
C GLY A 386 10.33 -4.18 8.86
N ASP A 387 9.83 -3.18 8.12
CA ASP A 387 10.36 -2.74 6.83
C ASP A 387 10.72 -1.25 6.77
N GLY A 388 10.55 -0.53 7.90
CA GLY A 388 10.95 0.87 8.04
C GLY A 388 9.95 1.88 7.50
N ASN A 389 8.74 1.47 7.10
CA ASN A 389 7.68 2.39 6.70
C ASN A 389 6.99 3.01 7.91
N ILE A 390 6.88 4.32 7.91
CA ILE A 390 6.25 5.11 8.97
C ILE A 390 5.13 5.97 8.39
N HIS A 391 3.93 5.77 8.87
CA HIS A 391 2.81 6.69 8.66
C HIS A 391 2.90 7.80 9.72
N TYR A 392 3.58 8.88 9.37
CA TYR A 392 3.83 10.03 10.25
C TYR A 392 2.82 11.13 9.94
N VAL A 393 1.65 11.06 10.56
CA VAL A 393 0.59 12.05 10.38
C VAL A 393 0.83 13.23 11.34
N VAL A 394 0.91 14.43 10.78
CA VAL A 394 1.02 15.68 11.54
C VAL A 394 -0.31 16.41 11.48
N SER A 395 -0.85 16.76 12.65
CA SER A 395 -1.98 17.67 12.79
C SER A 395 -1.43 19.07 13.05
N ALA A 396 -1.49 19.93 12.04
CA ALA A 396 -1.02 21.31 12.14
C ALA A 396 -1.95 22.15 13.03
N SER A 397 -1.39 23.15 13.74
CA SER A 397 -2.15 24.06 14.61
C SER A 397 -3.24 24.83 13.87
N LYS A 398 -3.06 25.09 12.58
CA LYS A 398 -4.01 25.81 11.71
C LYS A 398 -4.03 25.27 10.29
N LYS A 399 -5.15 25.53 9.59
CA LYS A 399 -5.26 25.22 8.15
C LYS A 399 -4.60 26.33 7.34
N ASP A 400 -3.32 26.16 7.02
CA ASP A 400 -2.50 27.13 6.31
C ASP A 400 -1.61 26.41 5.31
N PRO A 401 -1.72 26.68 3.99
CA PRO A 401 -0.90 26.04 2.97
C PRO A 401 0.61 26.28 3.14
N VAL A 402 1.02 27.45 3.66
CA VAL A 402 2.43 27.77 3.90
C VAL A 402 2.97 26.90 5.03
N LEU A 403 2.22 26.83 6.15
CA LEU A 403 2.57 25.97 7.27
C LEU A 403 2.60 24.48 6.88
N LYS A 404 1.60 24.04 6.09
CA LYS A 404 1.59 22.67 5.55
C LYS A 404 2.88 22.36 4.78
N ASN A 405 3.28 23.25 3.86
CA ASN A 405 4.50 23.04 3.08
C ASN A 405 5.75 23.04 3.97
N ALA A 406 5.84 23.96 4.92
CA ALA A 406 6.98 24.01 5.84
C ALA A 406 7.12 22.73 6.68
N ILE A 407 6.00 22.17 7.17
CA ILE A 407 5.99 20.90 7.88
C ILE A 407 6.45 19.74 6.95
N MET A 408 5.90 19.66 5.73
CA MET A 408 6.28 18.63 4.77
C MET A 408 7.76 18.70 4.42
N GLU A 409 8.26 19.91 4.11
CA GLU A 409 9.68 20.14 3.79
C GLU A 409 10.59 19.74 4.94
N LYS A 410 10.22 20.06 6.18
CA LYS A 410 11.00 19.69 7.37
C LYS A 410 11.06 18.15 7.56
N VAL A 411 9.92 17.47 7.42
CA VAL A 411 9.89 16.00 7.49
C VAL A 411 10.75 15.39 6.38
N GLU A 412 10.61 15.89 5.15
CA GLU A 412 11.40 15.42 3.99
C GLU A 412 12.91 15.65 4.19
N ASP A 413 13.32 16.78 4.78
CA ASP A 413 14.73 17.07 5.09
C ASP A 413 15.32 15.99 6.00
N ILE A 414 14.65 15.71 7.12
CA ILE A 414 15.09 14.71 8.09
C ILE A 414 15.15 13.33 7.46
N VAL A 415 14.12 12.95 6.71
CA VAL A 415 14.04 11.64 6.01
C VAL A 415 15.23 11.46 5.07
N LEU A 416 15.55 12.46 4.24
CA LEU A 416 16.66 12.35 3.28
C LEU A 416 18.03 12.36 3.95
N GLU A 417 18.23 13.17 4.99
CA GLU A 417 19.47 13.17 5.78
C GLU A 417 19.75 11.81 6.42
N LEU A 418 18.68 11.08 6.77
CA LEU A 418 18.77 9.72 7.31
C LEU A 418 18.77 8.62 6.23
N GLY A 419 18.85 9.00 4.94
CA GLY A 419 18.91 8.05 3.82
C GLY A 419 17.58 7.39 3.46
N GLY A 420 16.46 7.99 3.87
CA GLY A 420 15.11 7.49 3.66
C GLY A 420 14.43 7.96 2.36
N SER A 421 13.15 7.65 2.23
CA SER A 421 12.26 8.04 1.14
C SER A 421 11.05 8.80 1.64
N PHE A 422 10.67 9.88 0.96
CA PHE A 422 9.48 10.68 1.27
C PHE A 422 8.16 10.05 0.77
N SER A 423 8.23 8.89 0.13
CA SER A 423 7.06 8.11 -0.30
C SER A 423 7.36 6.63 -0.22
N ALA A 424 6.80 5.96 0.80
CA ALA A 424 6.99 4.53 1.03
C ALA A 424 6.01 3.69 0.19
N GLU A 425 4.70 3.88 0.36
CA GLU A 425 3.64 3.06 -0.21
C GLU A 425 2.64 3.85 -1.09
N HIS A 426 2.30 5.09 -0.69
CA HIS A 426 1.15 5.81 -1.25
C HIS A 426 1.34 6.31 -2.68
N GLY A 427 2.55 6.25 -3.22
CA GLY A 427 2.89 6.83 -4.51
C GLY A 427 3.05 8.36 -4.46
N ILE A 428 3.08 8.99 -5.61
CA ILE A 428 3.30 10.43 -5.78
C ILE A 428 2.00 11.17 -6.10
N GLY A 429 1.25 10.69 -7.07
CA GLY A 429 0.02 11.31 -7.54
C GLY A 429 0.18 12.80 -7.84
N LEU A 430 -0.73 13.61 -7.31
CA LEU A 430 -0.66 15.08 -7.28
C LEU A 430 0.03 15.60 -6.01
N SER A 431 -0.19 14.92 -4.88
CA SER A 431 0.14 15.45 -3.55
C SER A 431 1.63 15.62 -3.31
N LYS A 432 2.46 14.80 -3.93
CA LYS A 432 3.93 14.77 -3.75
C LYS A 432 4.72 15.26 -4.98
N LEU A 433 4.08 15.94 -5.95
CA LEU A 433 4.80 16.51 -7.11
C LEU A 433 5.85 17.53 -6.66
N SER A 434 5.52 18.40 -5.70
CA SER A 434 6.47 19.36 -5.15
C SER A 434 7.63 18.67 -4.41
N SER A 435 7.37 17.56 -3.73
CA SER A 435 8.39 16.73 -3.10
C SER A 435 9.30 16.08 -4.14
N MET A 436 8.73 15.58 -5.25
CA MET A 436 9.51 15.05 -6.38
C MET A 436 10.46 16.11 -6.94
N ASP A 437 9.96 17.32 -7.19
CA ASP A 437 10.77 18.41 -7.74
C ASP A 437 11.92 18.82 -6.80
N ARG A 438 11.66 18.88 -5.48
CA ARG A 438 12.64 19.27 -4.49
C ARG A 438 13.66 18.19 -4.12
N ARG A 439 13.22 16.92 -4.10
CA ARG A 439 13.94 15.86 -3.39
C ARG A 439 14.45 14.73 -4.27
N LYS A 440 13.85 14.55 -5.45
CA LYS A 440 14.32 13.48 -6.34
C LYS A 440 15.63 13.87 -7.00
N ASP A 441 16.55 12.93 -7.12
CA ASP A 441 17.78 13.13 -7.88
C ASP A 441 17.47 13.68 -9.28
N ALA A 442 18.12 14.79 -9.66
CA ALA A 442 17.81 15.52 -10.89
C ALA A 442 18.07 14.69 -12.16
N VAL A 443 19.09 13.82 -12.14
CA VAL A 443 19.42 12.94 -13.27
C VAL A 443 18.35 11.84 -13.38
N ALA A 444 17.95 11.26 -12.25
CA ALA A 444 16.87 10.26 -12.21
C ALA A 444 15.56 10.86 -12.73
N LEU A 445 15.23 12.10 -12.33
CA LEU A 445 14.03 12.80 -12.78
C LEU A 445 14.06 13.07 -14.30
N ASP A 446 15.19 13.48 -14.84
CA ASP A 446 15.39 13.65 -16.29
C ASP A 446 15.20 12.32 -17.05
N VAL A 447 15.77 11.22 -16.56
CA VAL A 447 15.58 9.88 -17.14
C VAL A 447 14.09 9.48 -17.11
N MET A 448 13.37 9.71 -16.02
CA MET A 448 11.93 9.43 -15.95
C MET A 448 11.14 10.26 -16.98
N ARG A 449 11.45 11.55 -17.14
CA ARG A 449 10.83 12.41 -18.18
C ARG A 449 11.09 11.89 -19.59
N ARG A 450 12.30 11.45 -19.89
CA ARG A 450 12.65 10.85 -21.21
C ARG A 450 11.89 9.56 -21.46
N ILE A 451 11.75 8.68 -20.45
CA ILE A 451 10.96 7.46 -20.55
C ILE A 451 9.49 7.80 -20.84
N LYS A 452 8.92 8.74 -20.09
CA LYS A 452 7.54 9.21 -20.30
C LYS A 452 7.36 9.74 -21.72
N ALA A 453 8.23 10.64 -22.19
CA ALA A 453 8.16 11.23 -23.53
C ALA A 453 8.33 10.19 -24.65
N ALA A 454 9.16 9.17 -24.45
CA ALA A 454 9.36 8.10 -25.42
C ALA A 454 8.14 7.18 -25.57
N LEU A 455 7.45 6.87 -24.47
CA LEU A 455 6.28 6.00 -24.47
C LEU A 455 4.97 6.75 -24.76
N ASP A 456 4.85 7.97 -24.30
CA ASP A 456 3.65 8.80 -24.39
C ASP A 456 3.96 10.21 -24.95
N PRO A 457 4.35 10.31 -26.23
CA PRO A 457 4.76 11.58 -26.83
C PRO A 457 3.63 12.62 -26.88
N ASN A 458 2.37 12.19 -26.87
CA ASN A 458 1.19 13.06 -26.84
C ASN A 458 0.75 13.42 -25.41
N ASN A 459 1.44 12.86 -24.39
CA ASN A 459 1.16 13.09 -22.98
C ASN A 459 -0.32 12.90 -22.59
N ILE A 460 -0.95 11.82 -23.10
CA ILE A 460 -2.34 11.51 -22.82
C ILE A 460 -2.53 10.63 -21.57
N MET A 461 -1.51 9.84 -21.18
CA MET A 461 -1.60 8.89 -20.06
C MET A 461 -1.39 9.59 -18.73
N ASN A 462 -2.46 9.73 -17.98
CA ASN A 462 -2.51 10.28 -16.62
C ASN A 462 -1.59 11.52 -16.43
N PRO A 463 -1.74 12.57 -17.28
CA PRO A 463 -0.82 13.69 -17.29
C PRO A 463 -0.84 14.48 -15.97
N GLY A 464 0.31 15.09 -15.60
CA GLY A 464 0.46 15.87 -14.38
C GLY A 464 0.44 15.04 -13.10
N LYS A 465 0.81 13.75 -13.19
CA LYS A 465 1.01 12.84 -12.06
C LYS A 465 2.43 12.29 -12.12
N VAL A 466 2.97 11.91 -10.96
CA VAL A 466 4.31 11.32 -10.77
C VAL A 466 5.46 12.28 -11.12
N LEU A 467 5.39 12.92 -12.27
CA LEU A 467 6.44 13.83 -12.78
C LEU A 467 5.97 15.30 -12.67
N PRO A 468 6.76 16.17 -12.00
CA PRO A 468 6.51 17.60 -11.94
C PRO A 468 6.84 18.33 -13.26
#